data_107e18b4f17d42e4f8ec6e2d73d55884
#
_entry.id   107e18b4f17d42e4f8ec6e2d73d55884
#
_cell.length_a   1.000
_cell.length_b   1.000
_cell.length_c   1.000
_cell.angle_alpha   90.00
_cell.angle_beta   90.00
_cell.angle_gamma   90.00
#
_symmetry.space_group_name_H-M   'P 1'
#
loop_
_entity.id
_entity.type
_entity.pdbx_description
1 polymer ?
#
loop_
_entity_poly.entity_id
_entity_poly.type
_entity_poly.pdbx_seq_one_letter_code
_entity_poly.pdbx_strand_id
1 'polypeptide(L)'
;MEDQDLRSCREHGPFRGEICPVCGDEGRGLMHPDEIEGVSRILAGMLRHFPENYGVRMDPHGWVRIYTIVPAIRTQRRRYGWITPYHIIALAKTDHRQRYEVNERDEIRATYGHTIPVDLSDLPVENIPEIVYYQTTPEEYEFIMETGISPSDKTYVHLSSTYRKAYVSGLFHVDNPLILDVDTEKYIESGGKIYRASHEVYLCKEISPEFLKKSEVEEVELTEDEQEDIKRVKMKREVRARDQQDLA
;
A
#
# COMPACT_ATOMS: atom_id res chain seq x y z
N MET A 1 0.79 -15.45 -4.03
CA MET A 1 1.66 -14.63 -4.94
C MET A 1 2.77 -13.87 -4.19
N GLU A 2 2.58 -13.54 -2.90
CA GLU A 2 3.66 -12.92 -2.10
C GLU A 2 4.79 -13.90 -1.79
N ASP A 3 4.50 -15.19 -1.72
CA ASP A 3 5.46 -16.25 -1.41
C ASP A 3 6.25 -16.80 -2.61
N GLN A 4 6.28 -16.07 -3.71
CA GLN A 4 7.00 -16.47 -4.91
C GLN A 4 8.34 -15.74 -5.06
N ASP A 5 9.35 -16.49 -5.53
CA ASP A 5 10.65 -15.93 -5.88
C ASP A 5 10.53 -14.78 -6.88
N LEU A 6 11.35 -13.75 -6.68
CA LEU A 6 11.59 -12.73 -7.69
C LEU A 6 12.73 -13.20 -8.59
N ARG A 7 12.48 -13.29 -9.87
CA ARG A 7 13.40 -13.74 -10.89
C ARG A 7 13.48 -12.75 -12.06
N SER A 8 14.41 -12.94 -12.95
CA SER A 8 14.54 -12.11 -14.15
C SER A 8 14.79 -12.96 -15.37
N CYS A 9 13.93 -12.87 -16.35
CA CYS A 9 14.14 -13.38 -17.70
C CYS A 9 15.04 -12.42 -18.49
N ARG A 10 15.91 -12.95 -19.33
CA ARG A 10 16.83 -12.14 -20.14
C ARG A 10 16.08 -11.28 -21.16
N GLU A 11 14.97 -11.82 -21.72
CA GLU A 11 14.20 -11.17 -22.79
C GLU A 11 13.01 -10.38 -22.26
N HIS A 12 12.35 -10.88 -21.19
CA HIS A 12 11.07 -10.34 -20.72
C HIS A 12 11.18 -9.56 -19.39
N GLY A 13 12.39 -9.50 -18.79
CA GLY A 13 12.61 -8.75 -17.57
C GLY A 13 12.18 -9.48 -16.28
N PRO A 14 11.90 -8.73 -15.19
CA PRO A 14 11.58 -9.32 -13.88
C PRO A 14 10.17 -9.94 -13.85
N PHE A 15 10.03 -11.03 -13.10
CA PHE A 15 8.77 -11.75 -12.87
C PHE A 15 8.76 -12.42 -11.50
N ARG A 16 7.58 -12.84 -11.05
CA ARG A 16 7.35 -13.66 -9.86
C ARG A 16 7.03 -15.08 -10.26
N GLY A 17 7.59 -16.05 -9.52
CA GLY A 17 7.37 -17.47 -9.75
C GLY A 17 8.60 -18.21 -10.24
N GLU A 18 8.44 -19.47 -10.60
CA GLU A 18 9.53 -20.36 -10.99
C GLU A 18 9.96 -20.17 -12.45
N ILE A 19 9.01 -19.86 -13.33
CA ILE A 19 9.21 -19.73 -14.77
C ILE A 19 8.64 -18.42 -15.31
N CYS A 20 9.28 -17.88 -16.33
CA CYS A 20 8.81 -16.67 -17.03
C CYS A 20 7.43 -16.91 -17.66
N PRO A 21 6.42 -16.09 -17.37
CA PRO A 21 5.05 -16.30 -17.87
C PRO A 21 4.93 -16.11 -19.40
N VAL A 22 5.95 -15.58 -20.06
CA VAL A 22 5.94 -15.32 -21.51
C VAL A 22 6.62 -16.43 -22.30
N CYS A 23 7.83 -16.86 -21.89
CA CYS A 23 8.62 -17.84 -22.66
C CYS A 23 8.88 -19.17 -21.93
N GLY A 24 8.49 -19.31 -20.66
CA GLY A 24 8.71 -20.54 -19.88
C GLY A 24 10.15 -20.73 -19.37
N ASP A 25 11.07 -19.77 -19.60
CA ASP A 25 12.44 -19.84 -19.08
C ASP A 25 12.44 -19.65 -17.55
N GLU A 26 13.29 -20.41 -16.84
CA GLU A 26 13.44 -20.24 -15.38
C GLU A 26 13.97 -18.87 -14.98
N GLY A 27 14.72 -18.24 -15.87
CA GLY A 27 15.37 -16.95 -15.59
C GLY A 27 16.40 -17.04 -14.45
N ARG A 28 16.96 -15.88 -14.10
CA ARG A 28 17.92 -15.75 -13.00
C ARG A 28 17.18 -15.39 -11.71
N GLY A 29 17.44 -16.11 -10.62
CA GLY A 29 16.96 -15.74 -9.27
C GLY A 29 17.53 -14.39 -8.82
N LEU A 30 16.70 -13.56 -8.23
CA LEU A 30 17.04 -12.24 -7.68
C LEU A 30 16.82 -12.17 -6.17
N MET A 31 15.64 -12.57 -5.69
CA MET A 31 15.28 -12.53 -4.27
C MET A 31 14.33 -13.68 -3.93
N HIS A 32 14.48 -14.23 -2.75
CA HIS A 32 13.51 -15.14 -2.14
C HIS A 32 12.37 -14.35 -1.44
N PRO A 33 11.23 -14.99 -1.13
CA PRO A 33 10.07 -14.31 -0.53
C PRO A 33 10.38 -13.53 0.76
N ASP A 34 11.16 -14.10 1.67
CA ASP A 34 11.57 -13.46 2.92
C ASP A 34 12.46 -12.24 2.71
N GLU A 35 13.32 -12.27 1.68
CA GLU A 35 14.14 -11.12 1.27
C GLU A 35 13.28 -10.02 0.66
N ILE A 36 12.30 -10.40 -0.17
CA ILE A 36 11.34 -9.49 -0.77
C ILE A 36 10.53 -8.77 0.32
N GLU A 37 9.98 -9.52 1.29
CA GLU A 37 9.24 -8.95 2.41
C GLU A 37 10.13 -8.00 3.22
N GLY A 38 11.34 -8.44 3.54
CA GLY A 38 12.28 -7.64 4.32
C GLY A 38 12.69 -6.33 3.63
N VAL A 39 12.99 -6.37 2.33
CA VAL A 39 13.33 -5.18 1.54
C VAL A 39 12.11 -4.28 1.32
N SER A 40 10.94 -4.85 1.03
CA SER A 40 9.69 -4.08 0.92
C SER A 40 9.35 -3.32 2.19
N ARG A 41 9.58 -3.92 3.37
CA ARG A 41 9.38 -3.27 4.66
C ARG A 41 10.33 -2.09 4.87
N ILE A 42 11.60 -2.21 4.46
CA ILE A 42 12.57 -1.12 4.53
C ILE A 42 12.17 0.00 3.56
N LEU A 43 11.79 -0.33 2.32
CA LEU A 43 11.31 0.66 1.35
C LEU A 43 10.07 1.39 1.84
N ALA A 44 9.11 0.68 2.43
CA ALA A 44 7.91 1.31 3.01
C ALA A 44 8.28 2.29 4.13
N GLY A 45 9.17 1.90 5.05
CA GLY A 45 9.67 2.77 6.11
C GLY A 45 10.35 4.02 5.56
N MET A 46 11.20 3.85 4.55
CA MET A 46 11.97 4.90 3.92
C MET A 46 11.10 5.87 3.10
N LEU A 47 10.19 5.33 2.29
CA LEU A 47 9.44 6.13 1.32
C LEU A 47 8.12 6.71 1.86
N ARG A 48 7.60 6.19 2.98
CA ARG A 48 6.29 6.58 3.51
C ARG A 48 6.33 7.24 4.88
N HIS A 49 7.36 6.94 5.70
CA HIS A 49 7.29 7.24 7.12
C HIS A 49 8.49 8.03 7.64
N PHE A 50 9.71 7.55 7.39
CA PHE A 50 10.92 8.03 8.07
C PHE A 50 12.10 8.14 7.12
N PRO A 51 12.04 8.93 6.02
CA PRO A 51 13.14 9.08 5.06
C PRO A 51 14.42 9.59 5.73
N GLU A 52 14.31 10.45 6.72
CA GLU A 52 15.42 11.03 7.47
C GLU A 52 16.25 9.97 8.22
N ASN A 53 15.60 8.90 8.72
CA ASN A 53 16.28 7.80 9.40
C ASN A 53 17.22 7.01 8.47
N TYR A 54 17.02 7.18 7.17
CA TYR A 54 17.83 6.53 6.12
C TYR A 54 18.74 7.51 5.40
N GLY A 55 18.74 8.80 5.79
CA GLY A 55 19.48 9.85 5.11
C GLY A 55 19.00 10.10 3.68
N VAL A 56 17.74 9.79 3.39
CA VAL A 56 17.15 9.91 2.06
C VAL A 56 16.37 11.23 1.97
N ARG A 57 16.59 11.94 0.86
CA ARG A 57 15.83 13.14 0.51
C ARG A 57 14.92 12.83 -0.67
N MET A 58 13.66 13.16 -0.54
CA MET A 58 12.68 13.04 -1.62
C MET A 58 12.26 14.43 -2.10
N ASP A 59 11.79 14.47 -3.34
CA ASP A 59 11.17 15.68 -3.87
C ASP A 59 9.73 15.88 -3.29
N PRO A 60 9.02 16.96 -3.64
CA PRO A 60 7.65 17.19 -3.14
C PRO A 60 6.66 16.08 -3.50
N HIS A 61 6.88 15.32 -4.58
CA HIS A 61 6.03 14.22 -5.02
C HIS A 61 6.49 12.84 -4.51
N GLY A 62 7.48 12.82 -3.59
CA GLY A 62 7.98 11.60 -2.97
C GLY A 62 9.00 10.82 -3.79
N TRP A 63 9.50 11.38 -4.91
CA TRP A 63 10.50 10.72 -5.73
C TRP A 63 11.89 10.73 -5.10
N VAL A 64 12.55 9.59 -5.17
CA VAL A 64 13.92 9.38 -4.67
C VAL A 64 14.73 8.62 -5.70
N ARG A 65 15.97 9.05 -5.91
CA ARG A 65 16.91 8.32 -6.79
C ARG A 65 17.28 6.97 -6.20
N ILE A 66 17.14 5.90 -6.97
CA ILE A 66 17.43 4.53 -6.54
C ILE A 66 18.89 4.38 -6.11
N TYR A 67 19.82 5.15 -6.69
CA TYR A 67 21.22 5.18 -6.27
C TYR A 67 21.42 5.59 -4.81
N THR A 68 20.54 6.40 -4.22
CA THR A 68 20.62 6.79 -2.82
C THR A 68 19.98 5.77 -1.89
N ILE A 69 18.97 5.03 -2.38
CA ILE A 69 18.29 3.98 -1.63
C ILE A 69 19.17 2.77 -1.40
N VAL A 70 19.89 2.32 -2.41
CA VAL A 70 20.73 1.11 -2.32
C VAL A 70 21.80 1.21 -1.23
N PRO A 71 22.62 2.27 -1.14
CA PRO A 71 23.55 2.45 -0.03
C PRO A 71 22.85 2.54 1.33
N ALA A 72 21.70 3.21 1.41
CA ALA A 72 20.93 3.34 2.64
C ALA A 72 20.48 1.97 3.16
N ILE A 73 19.94 1.10 2.30
CA ILE A 73 19.57 -0.27 2.66
C ILE A 73 20.77 -1.08 3.14
N ARG A 74 21.89 -1.03 2.42
CA ARG A 74 23.11 -1.77 2.74
C ARG A 74 23.70 -1.34 4.09
N THR A 75 23.65 -0.05 4.41
CA THR A 75 24.13 0.50 5.68
C THR A 75 23.23 0.08 6.84
N GLN A 76 21.91 0.12 6.66
CA GLN A 76 20.94 -0.23 7.70
C GLN A 76 20.90 -1.74 7.98
N ARG A 77 21.14 -2.58 6.99
CA ARG A 77 21.04 -4.04 7.10
C ARG A 77 22.12 -4.73 6.30
N ARG A 78 23.22 -5.09 6.97
CA ARG A 78 24.39 -5.78 6.35
C ARG A 78 24.02 -7.01 5.54
N ARG A 79 22.95 -7.74 5.93
CA ARG A 79 22.47 -8.92 5.19
C ARG A 79 22.02 -8.60 3.77
N TYR A 80 21.70 -7.34 3.45
CA TYR A 80 21.32 -6.87 2.13
C TYR A 80 22.46 -6.20 1.37
N GLY A 81 23.72 -6.47 1.72
CA GLY A 81 24.90 -5.93 1.03
C GLY A 81 24.98 -6.24 -0.47
N TRP A 82 24.28 -7.28 -0.90
CA TRP A 82 24.19 -7.72 -2.29
C TRP A 82 23.16 -6.96 -3.15
N ILE A 83 22.25 -6.21 -2.54
CA ILE A 83 21.20 -5.46 -3.26
C ILE A 83 21.84 -4.47 -4.24
N THR A 84 21.31 -4.43 -5.46
CA THR A 84 21.66 -3.48 -6.52
C THR A 84 20.45 -2.64 -6.93
N PRO A 85 20.61 -1.56 -7.70
CA PRO A 85 19.49 -0.81 -8.27
C PRO A 85 18.50 -1.71 -9.01
N TYR A 86 18.97 -2.69 -9.76
CA TYR A 86 18.12 -3.61 -10.51
C TYR A 86 17.19 -4.43 -9.60
N HIS A 87 17.65 -4.85 -8.41
CA HIS A 87 16.79 -5.56 -7.46
C HIS A 87 15.62 -4.68 -6.98
N ILE A 88 15.86 -3.39 -6.74
CA ILE A 88 14.83 -2.43 -6.34
C ILE A 88 13.83 -2.20 -7.47
N ILE A 89 14.32 -2.01 -8.70
CA ILE A 89 13.47 -1.84 -9.89
C ILE A 89 12.63 -3.10 -10.13
N ALA A 90 13.25 -4.28 -10.05
CA ALA A 90 12.56 -5.54 -10.25
C ALA A 90 11.46 -5.78 -9.19
N LEU A 91 11.76 -5.46 -7.93
CA LEU A 91 10.79 -5.54 -6.84
C LEU A 91 9.60 -4.60 -7.10
N ALA A 92 9.86 -3.33 -7.43
CA ALA A 92 8.81 -2.35 -7.69
C ALA A 92 7.92 -2.74 -8.89
N LYS A 93 8.55 -3.19 -10.00
CA LYS A 93 7.83 -3.59 -11.22
C LYS A 93 6.98 -4.85 -11.06
N THR A 94 7.32 -5.71 -10.11
CA THR A 94 6.61 -6.97 -9.85
C THR A 94 5.76 -6.92 -8.57
N ASP A 95 5.63 -5.76 -7.96
CA ASP A 95 4.77 -5.58 -6.79
C ASP A 95 3.29 -5.58 -7.21
N HIS A 96 2.60 -6.70 -6.96
CA HIS A 96 1.20 -6.85 -7.36
C HIS A 96 0.26 -5.85 -6.67
N ARG A 97 0.65 -5.29 -5.51
CA ARG A 97 -0.10 -4.23 -4.84
C ARG A 97 0.18 -2.85 -5.41
N GLN A 98 1.11 -2.73 -6.36
CA GLN A 98 1.53 -1.47 -6.98
C GLN A 98 1.85 -0.37 -5.95
N ARG A 99 2.54 -0.76 -4.86
CA ARG A 99 2.94 0.16 -3.78
C ARG A 99 3.99 1.16 -4.20
N TYR A 100 4.72 0.85 -5.28
CA TYR A 100 5.86 1.62 -5.74
C TYR A 100 5.75 1.89 -7.24
N GLU A 101 6.23 3.06 -7.62
CA GLU A 101 6.37 3.47 -9.01
C GLU A 101 7.84 3.80 -9.28
N VAL A 102 8.33 3.43 -10.47
CA VAL A 102 9.69 3.74 -10.95
C VAL A 102 9.57 4.48 -12.26
N ASN A 103 10.23 5.65 -12.36
CA ASN A 103 10.24 6.45 -13.56
C ASN A 103 11.48 6.17 -14.45
N GLU A 104 11.52 6.80 -15.64
CA GLU A 104 12.60 6.65 -16.62
C GLU A 104 13.95 7.24 -16.15
N ARG A 105 13.99 7.99 -15.04
CA ARG A 105 15.19 8.58 -14.44
C ARG A 105 15.78 7.72 -13.34
N ASP A 106 15.35 6.46 -13.20
CA ASP A 106 15.69 5.56 -12.10
C ASP A 106 15.38 6.16 -10.73
N GLU A 107 14.24 6.86 -10.62
CA GLU A 107 13.70 7.32 -9.36
C GLU A 107 12.51 6.42 -8.97
N ILE A 108 12.33 6.23 -7.68
CA ILE A 108 11.25 5.44 -7.09
C ILE A 108 10.47 6.27 -6.09
N ARG A 109 9.18 6.08 -6.02
CA ARG A 109 8.32 6.59 -4.94
C ARG A 109 7.33 5.54 -4.46
N ALA A 110 6.78 5.74 -3.27
CA ALA A 110 5.56 5.06 -2.87
C ALA A 110 4.35 5.79 -3.49
N THR A 111 3.34 5.05 -3.91
CA THR A 111 2.13 5.62 -4.55
C THR A 111 1.04 5.94 -3.54
N TYR A 112 1.10 5.35 -2.33
CA TYR A 112 0.14 5.58 -1.23
C TYR A 112 0.71 5.20 0.14
N GLY A 113 -0.03 5.52 1.19
CA GLY A 113 0.27 5.09 2.57
C GLY A 113 1.26 5.99 3.31
N HIS A 114 1.42 7.25 2.90
CA HIS A 114 2.32 8.21 3.52
C HIS A 114 1.75 8.75 4.85
N THR A 115 2.62 8.81 5.86
CA THR A 115 2.39 9.53 7.11
C THR A 115 3.17 10.87 7.14
N ILE A 116 4.00 11.10 6.13
CA ILE A 116 4.74 12.35 5.90
C ILE A 116 4.07 13.13 4.76
N PRO A 117 4.20 14.47 4.74
CA PRO A 117 3.64 15.28 3.67
C PRO A 117 4.27 14.95 2.32
N VAL A 118 3.46 14.45 1.38
CA VAL A 118 3.82 14.21 -0.02
C VAL A 118 2.67 14.70 -0.89
N ASP A 119 2.98 15.41 -1.95
CA ASP A 119 2.00 15.83 -2.95
C ASP A 119 1.81 14.74 -3.99
N LEU A 120 0.65 14.09 -3.96
CA LEU A 120 0.26 13.04 -4.90
C LEU A 120 -0.71 13.56 -5.98
N SER A 121 -0.76 14.86 -6.20
CA SER A 121 -1.68 15.49 -7.19
C SER A 121 -1.32 15.17 -8.65
N ASP A 122 -0.17 14.58 -8.89
CA ASP A 122 0.29 14.10 -10.20
C ASP A 122 -0.12 12.65 -10.51
N LEU A 123 -0.76 11.96 -9.56
CA LEU A 123 -1.34 10.65 -9.82
C LEU A 123 -2.53 10.72 -10.80
N PRO A 124 -2.78 9.66 -11.58
CA PRO A 124 -3.91 9.60 -12.50
C PRO A 124 -5.26 9.86 -11.83
N VAL A 125 -6.12 10.61 -12.50
CA VAL A 125 -7.50 10.91 -12.06
C VAL A 125 -8.55 10.28 -13.00
N GLU A 126 -8.11 9.52 -13.99
CA GLU A 126 -8.96 8.84 -14.96
C GLU A 126 -9.27 7.42 -14.53
N ASN A 127 -10.35 6.86 -15.08
CA ASN A 127 -10.82 5.49 -14.81
C ASN A 127 -11.07 5.24 -13.32
N ILE A 128 -11.71 6.20 -12.66
CA ILE A 128 -12.20 6.03 -11.30
C ILE A 128 -13.54 5.28 -11.37
N PRO A 129 -13.75 4.19 -10.61
CA PRO A 129 -15.05 3.52 -10.53
C PRO A 129 -16.14 4.45 -10.00
N GLU A 130 -17.39 4.24 -10.40
CA GLU A 130 -18.54 5.03 -9.91
C GLU A 130 -18.73 4.94 -8.38
N ILE A 131 -18.33 3.80 -7.80
CA ILE A 131 -18.32 3.57 -6.36
C ILE A 131 -16.96 3.01 -5.95
N VAL A 132 -16.42 3.57 -4.88
CA VAL A 132 -15.27 3.02 -4.14
C VAL A 132 -15.65 2.89 -2.66
N TYR A 133 -14.86 2.17 -1.89
CA TYR A 133 -15.24 1.70 -0.58
C TYR A 133 -14.30 2.21 0.51
N TYR A 134 -14.89 2.61 1.64
CA TYR A 134 -14.15 2.99 2.84
C TYR A 134 -14.52 2.07 4.01
N GLN A 135 -13.51 1.56 4.71
CA GLN A 135 -13.70 0.78 5.92
C GLN A 135 -13.69 1.69 7.15
N THR A 136 -14.63 1.45 8.06
CA THR A 136 -14.73 2.14 9.34
C THR A 136 -15.07 1.14 10.46
N THR A 137 -15.13 1.63 11.68
CA THR A 137 -15.55 0.86 12.85
C THR A 137 -17.01 1.16 13.21
N PRO A 138 -17.69 0.27 13.93
CA PRO A 138 -19.05 0.57 14.44
C PRO A 138 -19.10 1.82 15.32
N GLU A 139 -18.01 2.09 16.06
CA GLU A 139 -17.87 3.22 16.98
C GLU A 139 -17.72 4.56 16.25
N GLU A 140 -17.06 4.55 15.08
CA GLU A 140 -16.82 5.76 14.28
C GLU A 140 -17.94 6.04 13.28
N TYR A 141 -18.79 5.06 13.00
CA TYR A 141 -19.78 5.12 11.92
C TYR A 141 -20.69 6.36 11.99
N GLU A 142 -21.34 6.58 13.14
CA GLU A 142 -22.28 7.72 13.29
C GLU A 142 -21.53 9.06 13.11
N PHE A 143 -20.34 9.17 13.69
CA PHE A 143 -19.52 10.38 13.56
C PHE A 143 -19.15 10.65 12.10
N ILE A 144 -18.72 9.62 11.36
CA ILE A 144 -18.39 9.74 9.94
C ILE A 144 -19.60 10.13 9.10
N MET A 145 -20.77 9.56 9.39
CA MET A 145 -22.00 9.91 8.67
C MET A 145 -22.49 11.34 8.94
N GLU A 146 -22.06 11.95 10.04
CA GLU A 146 -22.35 13.35 10.35
C GLU A 146 -21.29 14.33 9.82
N THR A 147 -20.00 13.97 9.88
CA THR A 147 -18.88 14.89 9.64
C THR A 147 -18.11 14.63 8.35
N GLY A 148 -18.32 13.46 7.73
CA GLY A 148 -17.52 13.00 6.59
C GLY A 148 -16.24 12.31 6.99
N ILE A 149 -15.39 12.03 5.99
CA ILE A 149 -14.12 11.36 6.16
C ILE A 149 -12.98 12.35 5.93
N SER A 150 -12.07 12.42 6.88
CA SER A 150 -10.81 13.17 6.77
C SER A 150 -9.62 12.28 7.08
N PRO A 151 -8.42 12.59 6.57
CA PRO A 151 -7.20 11.87 6.89
C PRO A 151 -6.91 11.88 8.40
N SER A 152 -6.49 10.75 8.97
CA SER A 152 -6.12 10.65 10.39
C SER A 152 -4.60 10.52 10.56
N ASP A 153 -4.06 9.30 10.45
CA ASP A 153 -2.63 8.99 10.58
C ASP A 153 -1.86 9.14 9.25
N LYS A 154 -2.57 9.28 8.14
CA LYS A 154 -2.02 9.44 6.79
C LYS A 154 -2.35 10.82 6.22
N THR A 155 -1.70 11.15 5.10
CA THR A 155 -1.88 12.45 4.44
C THR A 155 -3.06 12.50 3.46
N TYR A 156 -3.65 11.35 3.17
CA TYR A 156 -4.82 11.16 2.30
C TYR A 156 -5.76 10.11 2.89
N VAL A 157 -7.05 10.26 2.61
CA VAL A 157 -8.04 9.21 2.79
C VAL A 157 -7.74 8.08 1.79
N HIS A 158 -7.78 6.84 2.26
CA HIS A 158 -7.56 5.66 1.42
C HIS A 158 -8.87 4.94 1.18
N LEU A 159 -9.19 4.73 -0.09
CA LEU A 159 -10.40 4.07 -0.55
C LEU A 159 -10.01 2.80 -1.30
N SER A 160 -10.85 1.79 -1.22
CA SER A 160 -10.65 0.51 -1.88
C SER A 160 -11.50 0.38 -3.14
N SER A 161 -10.99 -0.33 -4.15
CA SER A 161 -11.72 -0.55 -5.41
C SER A 161 -12.95 -1.45 -5.27
N THR A 162 -13.01 -2.31 -4.25
CA THR A 162 -14.11 -3.26 -4.03
C THR A 162 -14.47 -3.36 -2.55
N TYR A 163 -15.73 -3.74 -2.28
CA TYR A 163 -16.21 -4.06 -0.94
C TYR A 163 -15.29 -5.06 -0.24
N ARG A 164 -14.97 -6.19 -0.91
CA ARG A 164 -14.08 -7.23 -0.37
C ARG A 164 -12.73 -6.66 0.10
N LYS A 165 -12.10 -5.80 -0.71
CA LYS A 165 -10.81 -5.18 -0.34
C LYS A 165 -10.92 -4.25 0.86
N ALA A 166 -11.97 -3.45 0.93
CA ALA A 166 -12.25 -2.61 2.08
C ALA A 166 -12.49 -3.46 3.33
N TYR A 167 -13.28 -4.52 3.22
CA TYR A 167 -13.60 -5.42 4.34
C TYR A 167 -12.34 -6.12 4.88
N VAL A 168 -11.54 -6.73 4.01
CA VAL A 168 -10.29 -7.40 4.40
C VAL A 168 -9.31 -6.38 5.03
N SER A 169 -9.20 -5.17 4.48
CA SER A 169 -8.40 -4.11 5.06
C SER A 169 -8.91 -3.72 6.46
N GLY A 170 -10.21 -3.63 6.64
CA GLY A 170 -10.85 -3.32 7.92
C GLY A 170 -10.56 -4.38 9.00
N LEU A 171 -10.55 -5.66 8.62
CA LEU A 171 -10.26 -6.78 9.53
C LEU A 171 -8.86 -6.73 10.17
N PHE A 172 -7.93 -6.01 9.56
CA PHE A 172 -6.65 -5.69 10.19
C PHE A 172 -6.79 -4.68 11.34
N HIS A 173 -7.90 -3.98 11.45
CA HIS A 173 -8.15 -2.93 12.45
C HIS A 173 -9.17 -3.34 13.50
N VAL A 174 -10.27 -3.96 13.11
CA VAL A 174 -11.37 -4.40 13.99
C VAL A 174 -11.90 -5.76 13.55
N ASP A 175 -12.68 -6.40 14.42
CA ASP A 175 -13.26 -7.72 14.13
C ASP A 175 -14.44 -7.65 13.17
N ASN A 176 -15.22 -6.59 13.23
CA ASN A 176 -16.43 -6.38 12.43
C ASN A 176 -16.39 -4.99 11.78
N PRO A 177 -15.59 -4.79 10.71
CA PRO A 177 -15.55 -3.51 10.03
C PRO A 177 -16.88 -3.21 9.34
N LEU A 178 -17.31 -1.96 9.41
CA LEU A 178 -18.38 -1.45 8.56
C LEU A 178 -17.80 -0.89 7.27
N ILE A 179 -18.49 -1.07 6.17
CA ILE A 179 -18.07 -0.58 4.86
C ILE A 179 -19.05 0.51 4.41
N LEU A 180 -18.48 1.58 3.88
CA LEU A 180 -19.22 2.69 3.27
C LEU A 180 -18.93 2.73 1.78
N ASP A 181 -20.00 2.90 0.99
CA ASP A 181 -19.93 3.28 -0.41
C ASP A 181 -19.61 4.77 -0.49
N VAL A 182 -18.72 5.12 -1.38
CA VAL A 182 -18.39 6.50 -1.74
C VAL A 182 -18.85 6.71 -3.18
N ASP A 183 -19.84 7.58 -3.39
CA ASP A 183 -20.32 8.00 -4.71
C ASP A 183 -19.29 8.94 -5.36
N THR A 184 -18.40 8.36 -6.14
CA THR A 184 -17.28 9.09 -6.75
C THR A 184 -17.74 10.00 -7.87
N GLU A 185 -18.80 9.65 -8.58
CA GLU A 185 -19.34 10.46 -9.67
C GLU A 185 -19.84 11.79 -9.12
N LYS A 186 -20.74 11.77 -8.14
CA LYS A 186 -21.22 12.99 -7.48
C LYS A 186 -20.10 13.78 -6.81
N TYR A 187 -19.15 13.09 -6.17
CA TYR A 187 -18.03 13.75 -5.53
C TYR A 187 -17.14 14.51 -6.55
N ILE A 188 -16.85 13.91 -7.70
CA ILE A 188 -16.07 14.53 -8.77
C ILE A 188 -16.87 15.68 -9.43
N GLU A 189 -18.17 15.49 -9.68
CA GLU A 189 -19.05 16.54 -10.20
C GLU A 189 -19.13 17.77 -9.28
N SER A 190 -19.03 17.57 -7.96
CA SER A 190 -18.99 18.66 -6.98
C SER A 190 -17.63 19.39 -6.95
N GLY A 191 -16.65 18.95 -7.74
CA GLY A 191 -15.30 19.52 -7.80
C GLY A 191 -14.26 18.77 -6.96
N GLY A 192 -14.64 17.65 -6.33
CA GLY A 192 -13.74 16.77 -5.60
C GLY A 192 -12.74 16.08 -6.53
N LYS A 193 -11.59 15.66 -5.98
CA LYS A 193 -10.57 14.93 -6.75
C LYS A 193 -10.26 13.60 -6.10
N ILE A 194 -10.29 12.55 -6.92
CA ILE A 194 -9.87 11.21 -6.54
C ILE A 194 -8.69 10.82 -7.42
N TYR A 195 -7.63 10.35 -6.77
CA TYR A 195 -6.39 9.93 -7.41
C TYR A 195 -6.31 8.41 -7.39
N ARG A 196 -5.94 7.80 -8.51
CA ARG A 196 -5.71 6.36 -8.61
C ARG A 196 -4.26 6.04 -8.24
N ALA A 197 -4.05 5.53 -7.03
CA ALA A 197 -2.72 5.17 -6.53
C ALA A 197 -2.28 3.77 -6.96
N SER A 198 -3.25 2.85 -7.13
CA SER A 198 -3.02 1.51 -7.70
C SER A 198 -4.33 1.00 -8.32
N HIS A 199 -4.34 -0.24 -8.80
CA HIS A 199 -5.59 -0.86 -9.26
C HIS A 199 -6.61 -1.13 -8.14
N GLU A 200 -6.17 -1.11 -6.89
CA GLU A 200 -7.00 -1.40 -5.71
C GLU A 200 -7.18 -0.21 -4.76
N VAL A 201 -6.33 0.83 -4.88
CA VAL A 201 -6.29 1.94 -3.92
C VAL A 201 -6.51 3.27 -4.61
N TYR A 202 -7.48 4.02 -4.09
CA TYR A 202 -7.79 5.38 -4.50
C TYR A 202 -7.57 6.34 -3.33
N LEU A 203 -7.24 7.58 -3.64
CA LEU A 203 -6.90 8.58 -2.64
C LEU A 203 -7.70 9.85 -2.86
N CYS A 204 -8.11 10.49 -1.77
CA CYS A 204 -8.67 11.85 -1.81
C CYS A 204 -8.26 12.63 -0.55
N LYS A 205 -8.55 13.92 -0.51
CA LYS A 205 -8.22 14.76 0.66
C LYS A 205 -9.25 14.60 1.77
N GLU A 206 -10.52 14.62 1.41
CA GLU A 206 -11.64 14.52 2.33
C GLU A 206 -12.89 14.05 1.56
N ILE A 207 -13.92 13.61 2.24
CA ILE A 207 -15.21 13.24 1.64
C ILE A 207 -16.32 13.74 2.56
N SER A 208 -17.21 14.58 2.04
CA SER A 208 -18.37 15.05 2.78
C SER A 208 -19.44 13.97 2.94
N PRO A 209 -20.30 14.04 3.98
CA PRO A 209 -21.28 13.00 4.30
C PRO A 209 -22.26 12.70 3.17
N GLU A 210 -22.62 13.69 2.35
CA GLU A 210 -23.58 13.57 1.26
C GLU A 210 -23.15 12.59 0.15
N PHE A 211 -21.86 12.25 0.10
CA PHE A 211 -21.31 11.27 -0.85
C PHE A 211 -21.16 9.87 -0.25
N LEU A 212 -21.57 9.69 1.02
CA LEU A 212 -21.41 8.45 1.77
C LEU A 212 -22.74 7.72 1.93
N LYS A 213 -22.67 6.41 1.81
CA LYS A 213 -23.79 5.51 2.11
C LYS A 213 -23.26 4.25 2.78
N LYS A 214 -24.00 3.71 3.75
CA LYS A 214 -23.65 2.38 4.28
C LYS A 214 -23.81 1.34 3.18
N SER A 215 -22.75 0.56 2.94
CA SER A 215 -22.78 -0.53 1.96
C SER A 215 -23.78 -1.61 2.37
N GLU A 216 -24.36 -2.27 1.38
CA GLU A 216 -25.01 -3.56 1.60
C GLU A 216 -23.96 -4.60 2.01
N VAL A 217 -24.34 -5.48 2.94
CA VAL A 217 -23.41 -6.49 3.46
C VAL A 217 -23.20 -7.57 2.39
N GLU A 218 -21.96 -7.75 1.97
CA GLU A 218 -21.56 -8.84 1.08
C GLU A 218 -20.92 -9.97 1.88
N GLU A 219 -21.13 -11.21 1.47
CA GLU A 219 -20.39 -12.35 2.00
C GLU A 219 -18.96 -12.32 1.46
N VAL A 220 -17.98 -12.33 2.38
CA VAL A 220 -16.57 -12.30 2.04
C VAL A 220 -15.88 -13.56 2.54
N GLU A 221 -15.45 -14.40 1.60
CA GLU A 221 -14.59 -15.53 1.91
C GLU A 221 -13.13 -15.06 1.99
N LEU A 222 -12.48 -15.37 3.12
CA LEU A 222 -11.06 -15.09 3.33
C LEU A 222 -10.23 -16.27 2.87
N THR A 223 -9.13 -15.99 2.16
CA THR A 223 -8.13 -17.02 1.86
C THR A 223 -7.40 -17.44 3.14
N GLU A 224 -6.74 -18.59 3.13
CA GLU A 224 -5.94 -19.08 4.25
C GLU A 224 -4.84 -18.08 4.61
N ASP A 225 -4.14 -17.53 3.61
CA ASP A 225 -3.09 -16.52 3.79
C ASP A 225 -3.63 -15.25 4.45
N GLU A 226 -4.79 -14.74 4.01
CA GLU A 226 -5.45 -13.57 4.61
C GLU A 226 -5.83 -13.82 6.08
N GLN A 227 -6.34 -15.01 6.39
CA GLN A 227 -6.69 -15.39 7.76
C GLN A 227 -5.45 -15.43 8.66
N GLU A 228 -4.35 -15.99 8.18
CA GLU A 228 -3.09 -16.04 8.93
C GLU A 228 -2.50 -14.64 9.14
N ASP A 229 -2.51 -13.80 8.11
CA ASP A 229 -2.03 -12.42 8.19
C ASP A 229 -2.83 -11.60 9.19
N ILE A 230 -4.16 -11.70 9.17
CA ILE A 230 -5.05 -11.03 10.12
C ILE A 230 -4.75 -11.51 11.55
N LYS A 231 -4.66 -12.82 11.78
CA LYS A 231 -4.31 -13.40 13.09
C LYS A 231 -2.96 -12.88 13.58
N ARG A 232 -1.95 -12.86 12.73
CA ARG A 232 -0.60 -12.38 13.05
C ARG A 232 -0.60 -10.91 13.47
N VAL A 233 -1.35 -10.06 12.77
CA VAL A 233 -1.44 -8.62 13.09
C VAL A 233 -2.20 -8.41 14.40
N LYS A 234 -3.32 -9.11 14.63
CA LYS A 234 -4.09 -9.03 15.88
C LYS A 234 -3.24 -9.43 17.09
N MET A 235 -2.53 -10.56 16.99
CA MET A 235 -1.64 -11.01 18.06
C MET A 235 -0.55 -9.97 18.40
N LYS A 236 0.06 -9.35 17.38
CA LYS A 236 1.07 -8.29 17.59
C LYS A 236 0.50 -7.06 18.30
N ARG A 237 -0.76 -6.72 18.06
CA ARG A 237 -1.44 -5.60 18.74
C ARG A 237 -1.71 -5.91 20.18
N GLU A 238 -2.22 -7.11 20.48
CA GLU A 238 -2.48 -7.55 21.85
C GLU A 238 -1.20 -7.54 22.71
N VAL A 239 -0.08 -8.01 22.15
CA VAL A 239 1.21 -7.96 22.84
C VAL A 239 1.61 -6.51 23.13
N ARG A 240 1.52 -5.61 22.12
CA ARG A 240 1.86 -4.19 22.34
C ARG A 240 0.95 -3.50 23.36
N ALA A 241 -0.34 -3.83 23.36
CA ALA A 241 -1.29 -3.27 24.33
C ALA A 241 -0.97 -3.73 25.76
N ARG A 242 -0.56 -4.99 25.95
CA ARG A 242 -0.10 -5.51 27.26
C ARG A 242 1.18 -4.82 27.72
N ASP A 243 2.18 -4.71 26.85
CA ASP A 243 3.46 -4.05 27.15
C ASP A 243 3.26 -2.57 27.56
N GLN A 244 2.26 -1.88 27.00
CA GLN A 244 1.92 -0.50 27.37
C GLN A 244 1.18 -0.40 28.71
N GLN A 245 0.37 -1.39 29.07
CA GLN A 245 -0.30 -1.45 30.37
C GLN A 245 0.66 -1.78 31.52
N ASP A 246 1.69 -2.59 31.25
CA ASP A 246 2.71 -2.95 32.25
C ASP A 246 3.72 -1.80 32.50
N LEU A 247 3.73 -0.76 31.69
CA LEU A 247 4.61 0.43 31.81
C LEU A 247 3.91 1.66 32.37
N ALA A 248 2.59 1.59 32.60
CA ALA A 248 1.77 2.69 33.16
C ALA A 248 1.41 2.49 34.62
#